data_84b597e03f5db3b6f615165f4d8c7608
#
_entry.id   84b597e03f5db3b6f615165f4d8c7608
#
_cell.length_a   1.000
_cell.length_b   1.000
_cell.length_c   1.000
_cell.angle_alpha   90.00
_cell.angle_beta   90.00
_cell.angle_gamma   90.00
#
_symmetry.space_group_name_H-M   'P 1'
#
loop_
_entity.id
_entity.type
_entity.pdbx_description
1 polymer ?
#
loop_
_entity_poly.entity_id
_entity_poly.type
_entity_poly.pdbx_seq_one_letter_code
_entity_poly.pdbx_strand_id
1 'polypeptide(L)'
;MSFILVNPPLFWKLGDSRFSYLDVCRKIGDDPTGLRSLPAEHLGLSSIQAYCAKKGIPVQVVNGIVAEHTSVEPTFAEIEAIVREHGAPTLIGFSGTSHVFQATLRLARMCLERWPNAHTVMGYDFGTLNFEQLLRDYPDIHFVCRGDGEAVFATLAERLANGRGYDDIPGLAYRGSDGRLHANEPAALEIDTLPWPTRNELPQVLRGGFAAGVYASRGCPYRCSYCTLGQTSALFGNKSYRLRSIENVVEEMAYLKKEFGVRHITIVDDLFLTKAPSSQERARDFAEQLLRRDLGLEWMIDARVDSIDRDLFTLLRRAGLRKVFVGVETGSEEQLASYNKRYGLHEETQSDRLKVLRDLQIVIVPGMLMFHPNVTTTEVRQSLQLIDEMGSESHYQMYNRIQLYPGTPLYREYEEKGWAIGEWPVKDWEFRDPRAKGLSDAVLWASIQSGATFQDVRKVFVQHLEAWENNLDITEHSPPSIFDSAALQRSGAA
;
A
#
# COMPACT_ATOMS: atom_id res chain seq x y z
N MET A 1 18.53 3.22 -27.23
CA MET A 1 18.40 3.71 -25.83
C MET A 1 17.04 3.31 -25.33
N SER A 2 16.96 2.64 -24.21
CA SER A 2 15.67 2.26 -23.61
C SER A 2 15.50 2.86 -22.21
N PHE A 3 14.25 3.01 -21.80
CA PHE A 3 13.85 3.43 -20.47
C PHE A 3 12.93 2.36 -19.89
N ILE A 4 13.22 1.92 -18.70
CA ILE A 4 12.52 0.77 -18.09
C ILE A 4 12.05 1.16 -16.70
N LEU A 5 10.80 0.84 -16.39
CA LEU A 5 10.22 0.94 -15.05
C LEU A 5 9.99 -0.47 -14.50
N VAL A 6 10.38 -0.70 -13.27
CA VAL A 6 10.35 -2.02 -12.64
C VAL A 6 9.56 -1.93 -11.34
N ASN A 7 8.54 -2.79 -11.20
CA ASN A 7 7.96 -3.15 -9.92
C ASN A 7 8.61 -4.47 -9.48
N PRO A 8 9.52 -4.46 -8.49
CA PRO A 8 10.19 -5.65 -8.02
C PRO A 8 9.21 -6.71 -7.50
N PRO A 9 9.55 -8.01 -7.55
CA PRO A 9 8.69 -9.04 -7.02
C PRO A 9 8.60 -8.94 -5.48
N LEU A 10 7.43 -9.22 -4.96
CA LEU A 10 7.20 -9.42 -3.52
C LEU A 10 6.84 -10.88 -3.30
N PHE A 11 7.62 -11.58 -2.52
CA PHE A 11 7.46 -13.00 -2.27
C PHE A 11 7.89 -13.38 -0.85
N TRP A 12 7.37 -14.50 -0.36
CA TRP A 12 7.72 -15.06 0.94
C TRP A 12 8.30 -16.47 0.75
N LYS A 13 9.18 -16.85 1.67
CA LYS A 13 9.75 -18.20 1.75
C LYS A 13 9.31 -18.80 3.09
N LEU A 14 8.70 -19.98 3.03
CA LEU A 14 8.33 -20.76 4.20
C LEU A 14 8.92 -22.17 4.03
N GLY A 15 9.99 -22.49 4.77
CA GLY A 15 10.80 -23.67 4.51
C GLY A 15 11.36 -23.64 3.08
N ASP A 16 11.13 -24.69 2.30
CA ASP A 16 11.56 -24.77 0.89
C ASP A 16 10.53 -24.18 -0.10
N SER A 17 9.34 -23.82 0.39
CA SER A 17 8.27 -23.26 -0.45
C SER A 17 8.42 -21.75 -0.59
N ARG A 18 8.17 -21.24 -1.80
CA ARG A 18 8.10 -19.81 -2.09
C ARG A 18 6.68 -19.46 -2.54
N PHE A 19 6.19 -18.32 -2.10
CA PHE A 19 4.84 -17.80 -2.41
C PHE A 19 4.97 -16.41 -2.99
N SER A 20 4.31 -16.15 -4.12
CA SER A 20 4.17 -14.81 -4.66
C SER A 20 3.19 -13.99 -3.81
N TYR A 21 3.27 -12.67 -3.95
CA TYR A 21 2.29 -11.77 -3.33
C TYR A 21 0.84 -12.13 -3.69
N LEU A 22 0.60 -12.47 -4.95
CA LEU A 22 -0.74 -12.82 -5.41
C LEU A 22 -1.23 -14.17 -4.85
N ASP A 23 -0.33 -15.14 -4.60
CA ASP A 23 -0.70 -16.39 -3.91
C ASP A 23 -1.22 -16.11 -2.51
N VAL A 24 -0.57 -15.19 -1.78
CA VAL A 24 -1.01 -14.78 -0.45
C VAL A 24 -2.33 -14.03 -0.54
N CYS A 25 -2.48 -13.10 -1.48
CA CYS A 25 -3.74 -12.39 -1.72
C CYS A 25 -4.90 -13.33 -2.05
N ARG A 26 -4.66 -14.39 -2.83
CA ARG A 26 -5.69 -15.39 -3.14
C ARG A 26 -6.12 -16.18 -1.90
N LYS A 27 -5.19 -16.49 -1.00
CA LYS A 27 -5.48 -17.23 0.25
C LYS A 27 -6.19 -16.39 1.30
N ILE A 28 -5.83 -15.10 1.44
CA ILE A 28 -6.46 -14.17 2.39
C ILE A 28 -7.83 -13.70 1.87
N GLY A 29 -8.03 -13.76 0.57
CA GLY A 29 -9.09 -13.06 -0.15
C GLY A 29 -10.33 -13.87 -0.45
N ASP A 30 -10.72 -14.89 0.34
CA ASP A 30 -12.05 -15.48 0.26
C ASP A 30 -13.10 -14.48 0.75
N ASP A 31 -13.46 -13.58 -0.15
CA ASP A 31 -14.41 -12.51 0.03
C ASP A 31 -15.74 -12.92 -0.63
N PRO A 32 -16.85 -12.94 0.12
CA PRO A 32 -18.16 -13.33 -0.41
C PRO A 32 -18.66 -12.44 -1.55
N THR A 33 -18.07 -11.25 -1.75
CA THR A 33 -18.43 -10.38 -2.89
C THR A 33 -17.71 -10.74 -4.18
N GLY A 34 -16.67 -11.56 -4.13
CA GLY A 34 -15.78 -11.83 -5.27
C GLY A 34 -14.93 -10.63 -5.71
N LEU A 35 -15.06 -9.49 -5.01
CA LEU A 35 -14.27 -8.29 -5.22
C LEU A 35 -12.93 -8.44 -4.50
N ARG A 36 -11.94 -9.00 -5.19
CA ARG A 36 -10.58 -9.02 -4.65
C ARG A 36 -10.04 -7.60 -4.62
N SER A 37 -9.78 -7.12 -3.40
CA SER A 37 -9.57 -5.71 -3.08
C SER A 37 -8.19 -5.17 -3.42
N LEU A 38 -7.26 -6.00 -3.85
CA LEU A 38 -5.92 -5.54 -4.18
C LEU A 38 -5.76 -5.49 -5.69
N PRO A 39 -5.65 -4.29 -6.28
CA PRO A 39 -5.29 -4.18 -7.68
C PRO A 39 -3.86 -4.70 -7.85
N ALA A 40 -3.69 -5.67 -8.73
CA ALA A 40 -2.36 -6.15 -9.08
C ALA A 40 -1.63 -5.21 -10.05
N GLU A 41 -2.36 -4.30 -10.74
CA GLU A 41 -1.76 -3.25 -11.56
C GLU A 41 -1.00 -2.25 -10.69
N HIS A 42 0.20 -1.90 -11.12
CA HIS A 42 0.93 -0.80 -10.52
C HIS A 42 0.60 0.52 -11.21
N LEU A 43 -0.52 1.14 -10.85
CA LEU A 43 -1.02 2.35 -11.52
C LEU A 43 -0.01 3.51 -11.54
N GLY A 44 0.86 3.61 -10.53
CA GLY A 44 1.93 4.62 -10.52
C GLY A 44 2.90 4.47 -11.68
N LEU A 45 3.40 3.26 -11.95
CA LEU A 45 4.29 3.01 -13.10
C LEU A 45 3.56 3.17 -14.42
N SER A 46 2.32 2.68 -14.50
CA SER A 46 1.47 2.84 -15.70
C SER A 46 1.14 4.32 -15.99
N SER A 47 0.99 5.15 -14.95
CA SER A 47 0.81 6.60 -15.09
C SER A 47 2.08 7.28 -15.62
N ILE A 48 3.26 6.92 -15.07
CA ILE A 48 4.55 7.40 -15.58
C ILE A 48 4.72 7.00 -17.04
N GLN A 49 4.43 5.75 -17.40
CA GLN A 49 4.50 5.27 -18.78
C GLN A 49 3.60 6.07 -19.71
N ALA A 50 2.33 6.30 -19.32
CA ALA A 50 1.38 7.08 -20.11
C ALA A 50 1.84 8.55 -20.29
N TYR A 51 2.37 9.14 -19.23
CA TYR A 51 2.90 10.51 -19.28
C TYR A 51 4.13 10.61 -20.20
N CYS A 52 5.05 9.65 -20.11
CA CYS A 52 6.20 9.57 -20.99
C CYS A 52 5.79 9.37 -22.45
N ALA A 53 4.83 8.50 -22.74
CA ALA A 53 4.30 8.27 -24.08
C ALA A 53 3.69 9.55 -24.68
N LYS A 54 2.94 10.34 -23.89
CA LYS A 54 2.42 11.65 -24.30
C LYS A 54 3.54 12.63 -24.69
N LYS A 55 4.75 12.45 -24.15
CA LYS A 55 5.94 13.25 -24.48
C LYS A 55 6.83 12.62 -25.56
N GLY A 56 6.43 11.50 -26.15
CA GLY A 56 7.21 10.80 -27.17
C GLY A 56 8.41 10.03 -26.60
N ILE A 57 8.42 9.73 -25.30
CA ILE A 57 9.47 8.97 -24.62
C ILE A 57 8.96 7.54 -24.44
N PRO A 58 9.49 6.54 -25.20
CA PRO A 58 9.06 5.15 -25.05
C PRO A 58 9.62 4.56 -23.76
N VAL A 59 8.74 4.08 -22.88
CA VAL A 59 9.08 3.45 -21.62
C VAL A 59 8.47 2.05 -21.56
N GLN A 60 9.25 1.06 -21.16
CA GLN A 60 8.80 -0.29 -20.92
C GLN A 60 8.57 -0.52 -19.43
N VAL A 61 7.59 -1.36 -19.08
CA VAL A 61 7.27 -1.72 -17.67
C VAL A 61 7.49 -3.21 -17.48
N VAL A 62 8.15 -3.57 -16.38
CA VAL A 62 8.29 -4.94 -15.88
C VAL A 62 7.65 -4.99 -14.49
N ASN A 63 6.70 -5.89 -14.31
CA ASN A 63 5.99 -6.00 -13.04
C ASN A 63 6.10 -7.43 -12.47
N GLY A 64 7.10 -7.64 -11.61
CA GLY A 64 7.35 -8.93 -10.97
C GLY A 64 6.22 -9.40 -10.05
N ILE A 65 5.34 -8.49 -9.59
CA ILE A 65 4.15 -8.86 -8.80
C ILE A 65 3.06 -9.45 -9.70
N VAL A 66 2.71 -8.77 -10.79
CA VAL A 66 1.70 -9.27 -11.75
C VAL A 66 2.18 -10.54 -12.44
N ALA A 67 3.47 -10.65 -12.71
CA ALA A 67 4.10 -11.85 -13.27
C ALA A 67 4.25 -13.00 -12.25
N GLU A 68 3.84 -12.78 -10.99
CA GLU A 68 3.88 -13.77 -9.90
C GLU A 68 5.31 -14.33 -9.64
N HIS A 69 6.34 -13.51 -9.83
CA HIS A 69 7.70 -13.94 -9.61
C HIS A 69 7.98 -14.20 -8.12
N THR A 70 8.62 -15.31 -7.83
CA THR A 70 9.01 -15.73 -6.48
C THR A 70 10.52 -15.57 -6.22
N SER A 71 11.21 -14.88 -7.11
CA SER A 71 12.60 -14.44 -6.99
C SER A 71 12.87 -13.27 -7.96
N VAL A 72 14.07 -12.68 -7.90
CA VAL A 72 14.44 -11.55 -8.76
C VAL A 72 14.92 -11.97 -10.16
N GLU A 73 15.39 -13.20 -10.32
CA GLU A 73 15.96 -13.69 -11.56
C GLU A 73 14.99 -13.67 -12.74
N PRO A 74 13.73 -14.12 -12.62
CA PRO A 74 12.75 -14.00 -13.71
C PRO A 74 12.47 -12.55 -14.09
N THR A 75 12.38 -11.64 -13.09
CA THR A 75 12.20 -10.20 -13.36
C THR A 75 13.39 -9.64 -14.14
N PHE A 76 14.62 -10.03 -13.78
CA PHE A 76 15.82 -9.63 -14.52
C PHE A 76 15.84 -10.19 -15.93
N ALA A 77 15.43 -11.43 -16.15
CA ALA A 77 15.33 -12.03 -17.48
C ALA A 77 14.34 -11.28 -18.40
N GLU A 78 13.23 -10.77 -17.86
CA GLU A 78 12.31 -9.89 -18.59
C GLU A 78 12.96 -8.56 -18.97
N ILE A 79 13.72 -7.94 -18.05
CA ILE A 79 14.50 -6.73 -18.35
C ILE A 79 15.48 -7.01 -19.49
N GLU A 80 16.21 -8.13 -19.46
CA GLU A 80 17.12 -8.51 -20.54
C GLU A 80 16.39 -8.74 -21.88
N ALA A 81 15.18 -9.29 -21.86
CA ALA A 81 14.37 -9.48 -23.07
C ALA A 81 14.00 -8.11 -23.69
N ILE A 82 13.57 -7.16 -22.88
CA ILE A 82 13.29 -5.77 -23.31
C ILE A 82 14.55 -5.12 -23.91
N VAL A 83 15.68 -5.29 -23.25
CA VAL A 83 16.95 -4.69 -23.73
C VAL A 83 17.42 -5.32 -25.05
N ARG A 84 17.20 -6.61 -25.27
CA ARG A 84 17.49 -7.24 -26.58
C ARG A 84 16.68 -6.63 -27.71
N GLU A 85 15.44 -6.23 -27.44
CA GLU A 85 14.53 -5.66 -28.43
C GLU A 85 14.74 -4.14 -28.62
N HIS A 86 14.94 -3.41 -27.53
CA HIS A 86 14.90 -1.94 -27.51
C HIS A 86 16.28 -1.28 -27.33
N GLY A 87 17.35 -2.06 -27.12
CA GLY A 87 18.71 -1.60 -26.89
C GLY A 87 19.02 -1.31 -25.42
N ALA A 88 20.30 -1.03 -25.15
CA ALA A 88 20.81 -0.83 -23.79
C ALA A 88 20.04 0.27 -23.02
N PRO A 89 19.75 0.06 -21.74
CA PRO A 89 18.99 1.02 -20.94
C PRO A 89 19.84 2.25 -20.61
N THR A 90 19.23 3.43 -20.70
CA THR A 90 19.80 4.68 -20.20
C THR A 90 19.36 4.94 -18.76
N LEU A 91 18.11 4.64 -18.43
CA LEU A 91 17.53 4.84 -17.11
C LEU A 91 16.60 3.67 -16.76
N ILE A 92 16.80 3.13 -15.57
CA ILE A 92 15.95 2.09 -14.99
C ILE A 92 15.34 2.64 -13.69
N GLY A 93 14.01 2.76 -13.66
CA GLY A 93 13.27 3.22 -12.49
C GLY A 93 12.68 2.06 -11.70
N PHE A 94 12.80 2.11 -10.39
CA PHE A 94 12.25 1.11 -9.48
C PHE A 94 11.16 1.71 -8.60
N SER A 95 10.01 1.02 -8.50
CA SER A 95 9.04 1.27 -7.46
C SER A 95 9.53 0.61 -6.17
N GLY A 96 9.72 1.40 -5.11
CA GLY A 96 10.33 0.91 -3.88
C GLY A 96 9.45 1.11 -2.66
N THR A 97 9.04 0.01 -2.03
CA THR A 97 8.59 -0.02 -0.64
C THR A 97 9.68 -0.63 0.24
N SER A 98 9.60 -0.46 1.55
CA SER A 98 10.54 -1.12 2.48
C SER A 98 10.56 -2.65 2.31
N HIS A 99 9.43 -3.26 2.00
CA HIS A 99 9.29 -4.71 1.86
C HIS A 99 9.96 -5.29 0.61
N VAL A 100 10.04 -4.52 -0.48
CA VAL A 100 10.71 -4.98 -1.72
C VAL A 100 12.11 -4.41 -1.88
N PHE A 101 12.62 -3.69 -0.87
CA PHE A 101 13.87 -2.96 -0.98
C PHE A 101 15.08 -3.86 -1.29
N GLN A 102 15.18 -5.02 -0.66
CA GLN A 102 16.27 -5.97 -0.93
C GLN A 102 16.20 -6.51 -2.37
N ALA A 103 15.00 -6.82 -2.85
CA ALA A 103 14.80 -7.22 -4.25
C ALA A 103 15.16 -6.06 -5.21
N THR A 104 14.81 -4.83 -4.86
CA THR A 104 15.17 -3.62 -5.62
C THR A 104 16.69 -3.47 -5.73
N LEU A 105 17.42 -3.55 -4.61
CA LEU A 105 18.88 -3.44 -4.60
C LEU A 105 19.56 -4.52 -5.43
N ARG A 106 19.10 -5.76 -5.29
CA ARG A 106 19.66 -6.89 -6.06
C ARG A 106 19.43 -6.68 -7.55
N LEU A 107 18.21 -6.29 -7.96
CA LEU A 107 17.92 -5.99 -9.37
C LEU A 107 18.75 -4.80 -9.89
N ALA A 108 18.86 -3.72 -9.11
CA ALA A 108 19.67 -2.57 -9.49
C ALA A 108 21.13 -2.96 -9.73
N ARG A 109 21.72 -3.75 -8.81
CA ARG A 109 23.09 -4.26 -8.94
C ARG A 109 23.24 -5.13 -10.18
N MET A 110 22.37 -6.13 -10.39
CA MET A 110 22.40 -6.99 -11.58
C MET A 110 22.31 -6.18 -12.87
N CYS A 111 21.47 -5.14 -12.90
CA CYS A 111 21.35 -4.25 -14.04
C CYS A 111 22.65 -3.45 -14.29
N LEU A 112 23.28 -2.91 -13.25
CA LEU A 112 24.51 -2.12 -13.39
C LEU A 112 25.73 -2.99 -13.74
N GLU A 113 25.82 -4.21 -13.22
CA GLU A 113 26.83 -5.19 -13.63
C GLU A 113 26.70 -5.53 -15.12
N ARG A 114 25.48 -5.65 -15.61
CA ARG A 114 25.20 -6.01 -17.01
C ARG A 114 25.28 -4.82 -17.95
N TRP A 115 24.87 -3.63 -17.51
CA TRP A 115 24.85 -2.36 -18.27
C TRP A 115 25.47 -1.23 -17.44
N PRO A 116 26.81 -1.14 -17.36
CA PRO A 116 27.51 -0.18 -16.47
C PRO A 116 27.24 1.29 -16.75
N ASN A 117 26.75 1.62 -17.95
CA ASN A 117 26.41 2.99 -18.33
C ASN A 117 24.94 3.35 -18.05
N ALA A 118 24.16 2.42 -17.50
CA ALA A 118 22.79 2.70 -17.10
C ALA A 118 22.74 3.51 -15.81
N HIS A 119 21.69 4.29 -15.66
CA HIS A 119 21.38 4.95 -14.39
C HIS A 119 20.16 4.30 -13.73
N THR A 120 20.12 4.37 -12.41
CA THR A 120 19.02 3.86 -11.60
C THR A 120 18.33 4.99 -10.86
N VAL A 121 17.01 4.96 -10.80
CA VAL A 121 16.20 5.87 -10.00
C VAL A 121 15.17 5.09 -9.18
N MET A 122 15.04 5.41 -7.90
CA MET A 122 14.05 4.82 -7.01
C MET A 122 12.97 5.85 -6.68
N GLY A 123 11.72 5.45 -6.72
CA GLY A 123 10.58 6.28 -6.34
C GLY A 123 9.73 5.65 -5.24
N TYR A 124 8.48 6.11 -5.14
CA TYR A 124 7.49 5.73 -4.15
C TYR A 124 7.77 6.32 -2.75
N ASP A 125 6.91 6.03 -1.76
CA ASP A 125 6.96 6.63 -0.42
C ASP A 125 8.26 6.36 0.31
N PHE A 126 8.74 5.12 0.24
CA PHE A 126 9.97 4.74 0.91
C PHE A 126 11.16 5.52 0.36
N GLY A 127 11.30 5.62 -0.96
CA GLY A 127 12.33 6.45 -1.60
C GLY A 127 12.19 7.92 -1.20
N THR A 128 10.99 8.45 -1.27
CA THR A 128 10.67 9.84 -0.94
C THR A 128 11.09 10.22 0.49
N LEU A 129 10.79 9.37 1.47
CA LEU A 129 11.03 9.67 2.88
C LEU A 129 12.46 9.36 3.34
N ASN A 130 13.18 8.50 2.62
CA ASN A 130 14.49 8.00 3.05
C ASN A 130 15.61 8.29 2.04
N PHE A 131 15.43 9.29 1.17
CA PHE A 131 16.36 9.58 0.06
C PHE A 131 17.80 9.85 0.52
N GLU A 132 18.01 10.51 1.66
CA GLU A 132 19.36 10.80 2.16
C GLU A 132 20.11 9.52 2.51
N GLN A 133 19.48 8.60 3.24
CA GLN A 133 20.09 7.32 3.60
C GLN A 133 20.31 6.45 2.37
N LEU A 134 19.33 6.39 1.47
CA LEU A 134 19.45 5.65 0.22
C LEU A 134 20.65 6.12 -0.62
N LEU A 135 20.75 7.41 -0.84
CA LEU A 135 21.85 7.96 -1.63
C LEU A 135 23.22 7.91 -0.94
N ARG A 136 23.25 7.91 0.40
CA ARG A 136 24.49 7.80 1.17
C ARG A 136 25.04 6.39 1.16
N ASP A 137 24.18 5.40 1.44
CA ASP A 137 24.60 4.05 1.81
C ASP A 137 24.53 3.04 0.66
N TYR A 138 23.78 3.38 -0.42
CA TYR A 138 23.54 2.45 -1.54
C TYR A 138 23.95 3.07 -2.87
N PRO A 139 25.21 2.84 -3.31
CA PRO A 139 25.75 3.43 -4.53
C PRO A 139 25.05 2.93 -5.81
N ASP A 140 24.41 1.78 -5.76
CA ASP A 140 23.61 1.23 -6.87
C ASP A 140 22.32 2.03 -7.14
N ILE A 141 21.96 2.99 -6.27
CA ILE A 141 20.86 3.95 -6.48
C ILE A 141 21.47 5.31 -6.78
N HIS A 142 21.36 5.75 -8.03
CA HIS A 142 21.94 7.01 -8.48
C HIS A 142 21.06 8.21 -8.18
N PHE A 143 19.73 8.00 -8.32
CA PHE A 143 18.71 9.04 -8.16
C PHE A 143 17.57 8.55 -7.28
N VAL A 144 16.92 9.50 -6.61
CA VAL A 144 15.63 9.26 -5.95
C VAL A 144 14.61 10.29 -6.44
N CYS A 145 13.45 9.80 -6.88
CA CYS A 145 12.29 10.61 -7.20
C CYS A 145 11.45 10.82 -5.95
N ARG A 146 11.33 12.07 -5.50
CA ARG A 146 10.55 12.48 -4.33
C ARG A 146 9.18 13.01 -4.77
N GLY A 147 8.11 12.35 -4.36
CA GLY A 147 6.74 12.70 -4.71
C GLY A 147 6.26 12.13 -6.04
N ASP A 148 5.61 12.97 -6.88
CA ASP A 148 5.02 12.52 -8.15
C ASP A 148 6.09 12.14 -9.17
N GLY A 149 6.02 10.92 -9.71
CA GLY A 149 7.06 10.36 -10.56
C GLY A 149 7.01 10.77 -12.03
N GLU A 150 5.87 11.17 -12.54
CA GLU A 150 5.63 11.33 -13.98
C GLU A 150 6.56 12.39 -14.61
N ALA A 151 6.56 13.60 -14.06
CA ALA A 151 7.38 14.68 -14.60
C ALA A 151 8.88 14.47 -14.31
N VAL A 152 9.21 13.97 -13.11
CA VAL A 152 10.59 13.71 -12.70
C VAL A 152 11.23 12.68 -13.61
N PHE A 153 10.59 11.51 -13.77
CA PHE A 153 11.12 10.43 -14.59
C PHE A 153 11.24 10.82 -16.06
N ALA A 154 10.21 11.44 -16.64
CA ALA A 154 10.22 11.86 -18.04
C ALA A 154 11.33 12.90 -18.32
N THR A 155 11.48 13.91 -17.43
CA THR A 155 12.50 14.94 -17.61
C THR A 155 13.92 14.37 -17.40
N LEU A 156 14.12 13.52 -16.41
CA LEU A 156 15.40 12.84 -16.18
C LEU A 156 15.78 11.96 -17.36
N ALA A 157 14.84 11.16 -17.89
CA ALA A 157 15.06 10.32 -19.06
C ALA A 157 15.48 11.13 -20.29
N GLU A 158 14.78 12.23 -20.57
CA GLU A 158 15.11 13.14 -21.66
C GLU A 158 16.50 13.78 -21.49
N ARG A 159 16.81 14.27 -20.28
CA ARG A 159 18.09 14.93 -19.99
C ARG A 159 19.26 13.96 -20.14
N LEU A 160 19.15 12.76 -19.58
CA LEU A 160 20.20 11.73 -19.69
C LEU A 160 20.41 11.29 -21.15
N ALA A 161 19.33 11.10 -21.92
CA ALA A 161 19.44 10.73 -23.34
C ALA A 161 20.15 11.79 -24.19
N ASN A 162 20.04 13.06 -23.81
CA ASN A 162 20.62 14.19 -24.54
C ASN A 162 21.93 14.74 -23.92
N GLY A 163 22.46 14.08 -22.89
CA GLY A 163 23.68 14.53 -22.18
C GLY A 163 23.54 15.90 -21.51
N ARG A 164 22.31 16.25 -21.07
CA ARG A 164 22.03 17.52 -20.37
C ARG A 164 22.12 17.36 -18.87
N GLY A 165 22.40 18.46 -18.15
CA GLY A 165 22.33 18.51 -16.69
C GLY A 165 20.91 18.27 -16.16
N TYR A 166 20.80 17.79 -14.93
CA TYR A 166 19.56 17.43 -14.26
C TYR A 166 19.38 18.13 -12.90
N ASP A 167 20.23 19.10 -12.60
CA ASP A 167 20.32 19.74 -11.28
C ASP A 167 19.07 20.54 -10.89
N ASP A 168 18.29 20.97 -11.86
CA ASP A 168 17.09 21.79 -11.72
C ASP A 168 15.77 21.00 -11.74
N ILE A 169 15.81 19.66 -11.81
CA ILE A 169 14.58 18.85 -11.90
C ILE A 169 13.87 18.85 -10.56
N PRO A 170 12.65 19.43 -10.44
CA PRO A 170 11.91 19.43 -9.19
C PRO A 170 11.62 18.00 -8.70
N GLY A 171 11.84 17.74 -7.41
CA GLY A 171 11.61 16.43 -6.79
C GLY A 171 12.74 15.41 -7.04
N LEU A 172 13.77 15.74 -7.78
CA LEU A 172 14.93 14.86 -7.96
C LEU A 172 15.92 15.03 -6.80
N ALA A 173 16.35 13.90 -6.21
CA ALA A 173 17.48 13.85 -5.30
C ALA A 173 18.58 12.95 -5.87
N TYR A 174 19.85 13.34 -5.67
CA TYR A 174 21.01 12.65 -6.25
C TYR A 174 22.29 12.96 -5.47
N ARG A 175 23.34 12.18 -5.74
CA ARG A 175 24.70 12.46 -5.27
C ARG A 175 25.46 13.23 -6.35
N GLY A 176 25.92 14.44 -6.03
CA GLY A 176 26.74 15.25 -6.92
C GLY A 176 28.13 14.66 -7.14
N SER A 177 28.85 15.17 -8.16
CA SER A 177 30.23 14.78 -8.44
C SER A 177 31.21 15.16 -7.31
N ASP A 178 30.82 16.10 -6.47
CA ASP A 178 31.54 16.52 -5.25
C ASP A 178 31.26 15.60 -4.04
N GLY A 179 30.46 14.56 -4.21
CA GLY A 179 30.04 13.63 -3.17
C GLY A 179 28.93 14.16 -2.25
N ARG A 180 28.45 15.39 -2.44
CA ARG A 180 27.35 15.96 -1.66
C ARG A 180 25.99 15.45 -2.18
N LEU A 181 25.03 15.37 -1.25
CA LEU A 181 23.67 15.08 -1.60
C LEU A 181 22.92 16.35 -1.98
N HIS A 182 22.21 16.30 -3.08
CA HIS A 182 21.34 17.35 -3.57
C HIS A 182 19.91 16.84 -3.59
N ALA A 183 18.95 17.68 -3.20
CA ALA A 183 17.53 17.34 -3.21
C ALA A 183 16.71 18.57 -3.55
N ASN A 184 16.05 18.53 -4.68
CA ASN A 184 15.14 19.59 -5.11
C ASN A 184 13.77 19.40 -4.47
N GLU A 185 13.09 20.51 -4.18
CA GLU A 185 11.74 20.46 -3.66
C GLU A 185 10.78 19.86 -4.70
N PRO A 186 9.88 18.93 -4.29
CA PRO A 186 8.93 18.32 -5.21
C PRO A 186 7.85 19.31 -5.64
N ALA A 187 7.46 19.23 -6.91
CA ALA A 187 6.34 19.99 -7.46
C ALA A 187 5.10 19.10 -7.57
N ALA A 188 3.98 19.58 -7.04
CA ALA A 188 2.71 18.86 -7.15
C ALA A 188 2.16 18.95 -8.58
N LEU A 189 1.83 17.83 -9.19
CA LEU A 189 1.17 17.78 -10.49
C LEU A 189 -0.33 18.05 -10.39
N GLU A 190 -0.88 18.68 -11.42
CA GLU A 190 -2.33 18.78 -11.59
C GLU A 190 -2.85 17.47 -12.16
N ILE A 191 -3.29 16.56 -11.28
CA ILE A 191 -3.56 15.16 -11.61
C ILE A 191 -4.72 14.97 -12.60
N ASP A 192 -5.62 15.94 -12.73
CA ASP A 192 -6.73 15.89 -13.67
C ASP A 192 -6.28 16.10 -15.14
N THR A 193 -5.07 16.63 -15.34
CA THR A 193 -4.48 16.84 -16.67
C THR A 193 -3.60 15.71 -17.14
N LEU A 194 -3.33 14.75 -16.26
CA LEU A 194 -2.54 13.56 -16.59
C LEU A 194 -3.31 12.64 -17.54
N PRO A 195 -2.62 11.97 -18.47
CA PRO A 195 -3.26 10.88 -19.22
C PRO A 195 -3.65 9.76 -18.26
N TRP A 196 -4.69 9.02 -18.60
CA TRP A 196 -5.02 7.80 -17.87
C TRP A 196 -3.85 6.82 -17.89
N PRO A 197 -3.65 6.03 -16.84
CA PRO A 197 -2.62 5.01 -16.80
C PRO A 197 -2.73 4.06 -18.00
N THR A 198 -1.61 3.60 -18.53
CA THR A 198 -1.61 2.51 -19.51
C THR A 198 -2.23 1.26 -18.89
N ARG A 199 -2.87 0.42 -19.72
CA ARG A 199 -3.59 -0.77 -19.28
C ARG A 199 -3.00 -2.07 -19.84
N ASN A 200 -1.69 -2.08 -20.08
CA ASN A 200 -1.00 -3.21 -20.70
C ASN A 200 -1.10 -4.49 -19.86
N GLU A 201 -1.08 -4.37 -18.54
CA GLU A 201 -1.16 -5.50 -17.61
C GLU A 201 -2.60 -5.89 -17.23
N LEU A 202 -3.58 -5.02 -17.46
CA LEU A 202 -4.97 -5.21 -17.04
C LEU A 202 -5.57 -6.54 -17.52
N PRO A 203 -5.37 -7.00 -18.77
CA PRO A 203 -5.89 -8.30 -19.18
C PRO A 203 -5.37 -9.48 -18.34
N GLN A 204 -4.12 -9.43 -17.88
CA GLN A 204 -3.56 -10.46 -17.00
C GLN A 204 -4.17 -10.37 -15.59
N VAL A 205 -4.29 -9.17 -15.06
CA VAL A 205 -4.90 -8.88 -13.76
C VAL A 205 -6.34 -9.41 -13.70
N LEU A 206 -7.14 -9.14 -14.74
CA LEU A 206 -8.53 -9.60 -14.83
C LEU A 206 -8.61 -11.14 -14.93
N ARG A 207 -7.72 -11.79 -15.70
CA ARG A 207 -7.64 -13.26 -15.75
C ARG A 207 -7.28 -13.86 -14.39
N GLY A 208 -6.49 -13.16 -13.57
CA GLY A 208 -6.18 -13.53 -12.19
C GLY A 208 -7.34 -13.37 -11.20
N GLY A 209 -8.50 -12.85 -11.66
CA GLY A 209 -9.67 -12.60 -10.82
C GLY A 209 -9.55 -11.35 -9.93
N PHE A 210 -8.69 -10.39 -10.28
CA PHE A 210 -8.55 -9.13 -9.56
C PHE A 210 -9.35 -8.00 -10.22
N ALA A 211 -9.67 -6.96 -9.47
CA ALA A 211 -10.35 -5.77 -9.96
C ALA A 211 -9.41 -4.85 -10.75
N ALA A 212 -9.97 -4.05 -11.64
CA ALA A 212 -9.25 -2.94 -12.23
C ALA A 212 -9.07 -1.80 -11.21
N GLY A 213 -7.89 -1.17 -11.18
CA GLY A 213 -7.63 -0.01 -10.35
C GLY A 213 -8.00 1.30 -11.07
N VAL A 214 -8.57 2.26 -10.34
CA VAL A 214 -8.75 3.65 -10.77
C VAL A 214 -8.40 4.54 -9.59
N TYR A 215 -7.66 5.62 -9.82
CA TYR A 215 -7.46 6.63 -8.78
C TYR A 215 -8.33 7.86 -9.07
N ALA A 216 -8.97 8.38 -8.03
CA ALA A 216 -9.78 9.61 -8.08
C ALA A 216 -9.11 10.76 -7.32
N SER A 217 -8.13 10.45 -6.49
CA SER A 217 -7.34 11.43 -5.73
C SER A 217 -5.90 10.95 -5.53
N ARG A 218 -5.03 11.85 -5.07
CA ARG A 218 -3.69 11.55 -4.58
C ARG A 218 -3.41 12.28 -3.29
N GLY A 219 -2.77 11.57 -2.37
CA GLY A 219 -2.36 12.08 -1.07
C GLY A 219 -3.44 11.98 -0.02
N CYS A 220 -3.08 12.38 1.20
CA CYS A 220 -3.95 12.31 2.36
C CYS A 220 -3.79 13.57 3.21
N PRO A 221 -4.88 14.23 3.64
CA PRO A 221 -4.80 15.44 4.47
C PRO A 221 -4.47 15.15 5.93
N TYR A 222 -4.47 13.88 6.34
CA TYR A 222 -4.22 13.45 7.71
C TYR A 222 -2.75 13.14 7.96
N ARG A 223 -2.34 13.10 9.24
CA ARG A 223 -0.94 12.94 9.70
C ARG A 223 -0.83 11.83 10.74
N CYS A 224 -1.41 10.65 10.46
CA CYS A 224 -1.27 9.50 11.35
C CYS A 224 0.21 9.15 11.55
N SER A 225 0.63 8.91 12.80
CA SER A 225 2.04 8.78 13.17
C SER A 225 2.74 7.55 12.56
N TYR A 226 1.98 6.51 12.23
CA TYR A 226 2.47 5.25 11.64
C TYR A 226 2.48 5.24 10.11
N CYS A 227 1.82 6.22 9.46
CA CYS A 227 1.52 6.16 8.02
C CYS A 227 2.51 6.99 7.18
N THR A 228 3.04 6.40 6.12
CA THR A 228 3.93 7.09 5.16
C THR A 228 3.18 8.10 4.31
N LEU A 229 1.92 7.83 3.94
CA LEU A 229 1.12 8.65 3.02
C LEU A 229 0.93 10.08 3.52
N GLY A 230 0.65 10.22 4.82
CA GLY A 230 0.55 11.54 5.42
C GLY A 230 1.88 12.32 5.40
N GLN A 231 3.01 11.62 5.54
CA GLN A 231 4.33 12.24 5.55
C GLN A 231 4.75 12.67 4.14
N THR A 232 4.55 11.80 3.13
CA THR A 232 4.86 12.13 1.73
C THR A 232 3.95 13.23 1.20
N SER A 233 2.66 13.19 1.52
CA SER A 233 1.72 14.23 1.14
C SER A 233 2.06 15.60 1.73
N ALA A 234 2.71 15.63 2.91
CA ALA A 234 3.15 16.88 3.56
C ALA A 234 4.13 17.69 2.70
N LEU A 235 4.91 17.03 1.85
CA LEU A 235 5.89 17.67 0.97
C LEU A 235 5.23 18.66 -0.01
N PHE A 236 3.96 18.48 -0.30
CA PHE A 236 3.20 19.32 -1.23
C PHE A 236 2.44 20.48 -0.56
N GLY A 237 2.62 20.69 0.75
CA GLY A 237 1.99 21.79 1.49
C GLY A 237 0.47 21.80 1.37
N ASN A 238 -0.09 22.89 0.85
CA ASN A 238 -1.54 23.04 0.64
C ASN A 238 -2.10 22.17 -0.50
N LYS A 239 -1.24 21.53 -1.31
CA LYS A 239 -1.59 20.55 -2.35
C LYS A 239 -1.37 19.09 -1.88
N SER A 240 -1.39 18.87 -0.58
CA SER A 240 -1.19 17.54 0.01
C SER A 240 -2.31 16.54 -0.32
N TYR A 241 -3.48 17.02 -0.71
CA TYR A 241 -4.62 16.21 -1.17
C TYR A 241 -5.16 16.82 -2.47
N ARG A 242 -5.02 16.09 -3.56
CA ARG A 242 -5.37 16.56 -4.92
C ARG A 242 -6.42 15.63 -5.51
N LEU A 243 -7.37 16.20 -6.22
CA LEU A 243 -8.56 15.52 -6.72
C LEU A 243 -8.57 15.55 -8.26
N ARG A 244 -8.96 14.44 -8.87
CA ARG A 244 -9.42 14.43 -10.26
C ARG A 244 -10.88 14.89 -10.31
N SER A 245 -11.32 15.46 -11.41
CA SER A 245 -12.73 15.72 -11.64
C SER A 245 -13.52 14.40 -11.68
N ILE A 246 -14.72 14.41 -11.16
CA ILE A 246 -15.57 13.21 -11.13
C ILE A 246 -15.90 12.76 -12.54
N GLU A 247 -16.09 13.70 -13.46
CA GLU A 247 -16.32 13.39 -14.86
C GLU A 247 -15.17 12.57 -15.47
N ASN A 248 -13.91 13.00 -15.25
CA ASN A 248 -12.71 12.30 -15.73
C ASN A 248 -12.62 10.88 -15.15
N VAL A 249 -12.92 10.71 -13.84
CA VAL A 249 -12.90 9.40 -13.18
C VAL A 249 -13.98 8.47 -13.77
N VAL A 250 -15.21 8.95 -13.91
CA VAL A 250 -16.33 8.15 -14.43
C VAL A 250 -16.15 7.83 -15.91
N GLU A 251 -15.53 8.70 -16.69
CA GLU A 251 -15.16 8.43 -18.08
C GLU A 251 -14.12 7.31 -18.18
N GLU A 252 -13.09 7.32 -17.34
CA GLU A 252 -12.12 6.22 -17.26
C GLU A 252 -12.80 4.89 -16.88
N MET A 253 -13.70 4.90 -15.89
CA MET A 253 -14.46 3.72 -15.51
C MET A 253 -15.33 3.19 -16.67
N ALA A 254 -15.98 4.07 -17.43
CA ALA A 254 -16.75 3.71 -18.62
C ALA A 254 -15.86 3.12 -19.74
N TYR A 255 -14.68 3.71 -19.96
CA TYR A 255 -13.65 3.20 -20.86
C TYR A 255 -13.21 1.77 -20.48
N LEU A 256 -12.87 1.54 -19.21
CA LEU A 256 -12.45 0.23 -18.72
C LEU A 256 -13.56 -0.83 -18.91
N LYS A 257 -14.81 -0.48 -18.65
CA LYS A 257 -15.94 -1.35 -18.90
C LYS A 257 -16.06 -1.68 -20.38
N LYS A 258 -16.00 -0.67 -21.24
CA LYS A 258 -16.22 -0.83 -22.69
C LYS A 258 -15.10 -1.63 -23.36
N GLU A 259 -13.84 -1.29 -23.08
CA GLU A 259 -12.69 -1.85 -23.80
C GLU A 259 -12.20 -3.18 -23.19
N PHE A 260 -12.35 -3.38 -21.88
CA PHE A 260 -11.82 -4.55 -21.18
C PHE A 260 -12.91 -5.42 -20.54
N GLY A 261 -14.19 -5.04 -20.62
CA GLY A 261 -15.28 -5.80 -20.00
C GLY A 261 -15.25 -5.78 -18.48
N VAL A 262 -14.60 -4.78 -17.88
CA VAL A 262 -14.46 -4.64 -16.42
C VAL A 262 -15.83 -4.56 -15.76
N ARG A 263 -16.02 -5.33 -14.68
CA ARG A 263 -17.21 -5.31 -13.82
C ARG A 263 -16.92 -4.79 -12.42
N HIS A 264 -15.68 -4.98 -11.95
CA HIS A 264 -15.26 -4.65 -10.61
C HIS A 264 -14.11 -3.64 -10.64
N ILE A 265 -14.27 -2.54 -9.90
CA ILE A 265 -13.27 -1.47 -9.81
C ILE A 265 -12.89 -1.23 -8.36
N THR A 266 -11.59 -1.11 -8.12
CA THR A 266 -11.06 -0.57 -6.87
C THR A 266 -10.64 0.87 -7.09
N ILE A 267 -11.24 1.81 -6.35
CA ILE A 267 -10.71 3.17 -6.27
C ILE A 267 -9.50 3.10 -5.32
N VAL A 268 -8.30 3.23 -5.89
CA VAL A 268 -7.02 3.03 -5.18
C VAL A 268 -6.45 4.33 -4.60
N ASP A 269 -7.32 5.17 -4.11
CA ASP A 269 -6.95 6.42 -3.46
C ASP A 269 -6.30 6.14 -2.10
N ASP A 270 -5.36 6.98 -1.67
CA ASP A 270 -4.88 7.00 -0.30
C ASP A 270 -6.03 7.27 0.69
N LEU A 271 -7.03 8.01 0.22
CA LEU A 271 -8.29 8.28 0.91
C LEU A 271 -9.31 8.88 -0.07
N PHE A 272 -10.35 8.14 -0.41
CA PHE A 272 -11.41 8.63 -1.31
C PHE A 272 -12.34 9.64 -0.65
N LEU A 273 -12.71 9.39 0.60
CA LEU A 273 -13.76 10.13 1.31
C LEU A 273 -13.28 10.63 2.67
N THR A 274 -13.46 11.93 2.92
CA THR A 274 -13.25 12.58 4.21
C THR A 274 -14.58 13.05 4.82
N LYS A 275 -14.58 13.47 6.08
CA LYS A 275 -15.76 14.09 6.72
C LYS A 275 -16.05 15.52 6.27
N ALA A 276 -15.19 16.14 5.47
CA ALA A 276 -15.41 17.51 4.97
C ALA A 276 -16.65 17.56 4.07
N PRO A 277 -17.53 18.56 4.22
CA PRO A 277 -18.74 18.70 3.41
C PRO A 277 -18.49 18.63 1.90
N SER A 278 -17.44 19.29 1.42
CA SER A 278 -17.05 19.26 0.01
C SER A 278 -16.65 17.87 -0.49
N SER A 279 -16.03 17.05 0.38
CA SER A 279 -15.69 15.65 0.05
C SER A 279 -16.95 14.78 0.00
N GLN A 280 -17.90 15.01 0.89
CA GLN A 280 -19.20 14.32 0.91
C GLN A 280 -20.03 14.67 -0.34
N GLU A 281 -20.07 15.95 -0.73
CA GLU A 281 -20.74 16.42 -1.94
C GLU A 281 -20.11 15.81 -3.21
N ARG A 282 -18.78 15.79 -3.29
CA ARG A 282 -18.05 15.17 -4.38
C ARG A 282 -18.38 13.66 -4.51
N ALA A 283 -18.48 12.95 -3.39
CA ALA A 283 -18.85 11.54 -3.41
C ALA A 283 -20.33 11.34 -3.83
N ARG A 284 -21.21 12.28 -3.52
CA ARG A 284 -22.60 12.32 -4.00
C ARG A 284 -22.64 12.49 -5.51
N ASP A 285 -21.93 13.50 -6.05
CA ASP A 285 -21.84 13.71 -7.51
C ASP A 285 -21.28 12.45 -8.23
N PHE A 286 -20.26 11.80 -7.67
CA PHE A 286 -19.73 10.55 -8.20
C PHE A 286 -20.81 9.47 -8.32
N ALA A 287 -21.56 9.24 -7.25
CA ALA A 287 -22.65 8.24 -7.26
C ALA A 287 -23.74 8.60 -8.28
N GLU A 288 -24.14 9.87 -8.34
CA GLU A 288 -25.15 10.33 -9.28
C GLU A 288 -24.69 10.20 -10.73
N GLN A 289 -23.43 10.49 -11.03
CA GLN A 289 -22.89 10.30 -12.38
C GLN A 289 -22.86 8.82 -12.80
N LEU A 290 -22.47 7.90 -11.88
CA LEU A 290 -22.51 6.47 -12.13
C LEU A 290 -23.93 5.97 -12.41
N LEU A 291 -24.92 6.45 -11.63
CA LEU A 291 -26.33 6.10 -11.83
C LEU A 291 -26.86 6.65 -13.15
N ARG A 292 -26.58 7.90 -13.50
CA ARG A 292 -27.01 8.51 -14.78
C ARG A 292 -26.46 7.77 -15.99
N ARG A 293 -25.21 7.27 -15.93
CA ARG A 293 -24.58 6.53 -17.03
C ARG A 293 -24.94 5.05 -17.06
N ASP A 294 -25.59 4.53 -16.04
CA ASP A 294 -26.01 3.13 -15.88
C ASP A 294 -24.89 2.13 -16.22
N LEU A 295 -23.73 2.37 -15.63
CA LEU A 295 -22.55 1.57 -15.92
C LEU A 295 -22.67 0.14 -15.37
N GLY A 296 -23.50 -0.13 -14.35
CA GLY A 296 -23.66 -1.44 -13.72
C GLY A 296 -22.35 -2.00 -13.16
N LEU A 297 -21.44 -1.12 -12.72
CA LEU A 297 -20.17 -1.48 -12.11
C LEU A 297 -20.34 -1.72 -10.62
N GLU A 298 -19.58 -2.66 -10.09
CA GLU A 298 -19.38 -2.84 -8.66
C GLU A 298 -18.02 -2.29 -8.26
N TRP A 299 -17.94 -1.61 -7.15
CA TRP A 299 -16.70 -0.93 -6.78
C TRP A 299 -16.48 -0.87 -5.27
N MET A 300 -15.23 -0.56 -4.89
CA MET A 300 -14.81 -0.35 -3.52
C MET A 300 -13.99 0.93 -3.36
N ILE A 301 -13.96 1.45 -2.12
CA ILE A 301 -13.19 2.63 -1.71
C ILE A 301 -12.49 2.39 -0.38
N ASP A 302 -11.53 3.27 -0.09
CA ASP A 302 -10.96 3.45 1.23
C ASP A 302 -11.62 4.65 1.93
N ALA A 303 -12.04 4.47 3.18
CA ALA A 303 -12.71 5.48 3.97
C ALA A 303 -12.23 5.49 5.44
N ARG A 304 -12.46 6.61 6.11
CA ARG A 304 -12.30 6.72 7.56
C ARG A 304 -13.66 6.50 8.23
N VAL A 305 -13.66 6.01 9.46
CA VAL A 305 -14.89 5.82 10.25
C VAL A 305 -15.72 7.11 10.33
N ASP A 306 -15.06 8.25 10.56
CA ASP A 306 -15.70 9.57 10.70
C ASP A 306 -16.27 10.17 9.40
N SER A 307 -16.06 9.51 8.26
CA SER A 307 -16.64 9.90 6.97
C SER A 307 -17.93 9.14 6.61
N ILE A 308 -18.29 8.12 7.37
CA ILE A 308 -19.45 7.30 7.09
C ILE A 308 -20.74 8.05 7.48
N ASP A 309 -21.60 8.28 6.49
CA ASP A 309 -22.90 8.93 6.63
C ASP A 309 -23.98 8.04 5.99
N ARG A 310 -25.12 7.84 6.66
CA ARG A 310 -26.15 6.88 6.24
C ARG A 310 -26.74 7.26 4.88
N ASP A 311 -27.08 8.52 4.67
CA ASP A 311 -27.75 8.94 3.44
C ASP A 311 -26.81 8.88 2.24
N LEU A 312 -25.56 9.34 2.44
CA LEU A 312 -24.52 9.21 1.41
C LEU A 312 -24.25 7.76 1.07
N PHE A 313 -24.01 6.90 2.07
CA PHE A 313 -23.69 5.50 1.79
C PHE A 313 -24.86 4.70 1.21
N THR A 314 -26.11 5.11 1.48
CA THR A 314 -27.30 4.57 0.80
C THR A 314 -27.23 4.90 -0.70
N LEU A 315 -26.87 6.12 -1.07
CA LEU A 315 -26.70 6.53 -2.44
C LEU A 315 -25.54 5.81 -3.13
N LEU A 316 -24.38 5.75 -2.47
CA LEU A 316 -23.19 5.05 -2.96
C LEU A 316 -23.49 3.55 -3.20
N ARG A 317 -24.23 2.91 -2.27
CA ARG A 317 -24.66 1.51 -2.40
C ARG A 317 -25.55 1.27 -3.64
N ARG A 318 -26.48 2.19 -3.89
CA ARG A 318 -27.31 2.17 -5.10
C ARG A 318 -26.48 2.34 -6.37
N ALA A 319 -25.44 3.17 -6.31
CA ALA A 319 -24.52 3.41 -7.43
C ALA A 319 -23.50 2.28 -7.65
N GLY A 320 -23.52 1.21 -6.83
CA GLY A 320 -22.68 0.03 -7.02
C GLY A 320 -21.59 -0.18 -5.98
N LEU A 321 -21.51 0.64 -4.92
CA LEU A 321 -20.56 0.38 -3.82
C LEU A 321 -20.90 -0.96 -3.16
N ARG A 322 -19.91 -1.87 -3.08
CA ARG A 322 -20.08 -3.19 -2.47
C ARG A 322 -19.18 -3.40 -1.27
N LYS A 323 -18.06 -2.71 -1.22
CA LYS A 323 -17.01 -2.98 -0.26
C LYS A 323 -16.31 -1.68 0.13
N VAL A 324 -15.95 -1.55 1.39
CA VAL A 324 -15.19 -0.41 1.91
C VAL A 324 -14.04 -0.92 2.78
N PHE A 325 -12.82 -0.51 2.45
CA PHE A 325 -11.74 -0.60 3.42
C PHE A 325 -11.89 0.56 4.41
N VAL A 326 -12.03 0.25 5.68
CA VAL A 326 -12.20 1.24 6.73
C VAL A 326 -11.01 1.22 7.68
N GLY A 327 -10.28 2.32 7.73
CA GLY A 327 -9.19 2.47 8.70
C GLY A 327 -9.74 2.64 10.12
N VAL A 328 -10.02 1.54 10.80
CA VAL A 328 -10.57 1.47 12.18
C VAL A 328 -9.45 1.57 13.20
N GLU A 329 -8.37 0.86 12.99
CA GLU A 329 -7.12 0.72 13.76
C GLU A 329 -7.30 -0.01 15.09
N THR A 330 -8.13 0.49 16.00
CA THR A 330 -8.31 -0.05 17.35
C THR A 330 -9.65 0.40 17.93
N GLY A 331 -10.16 -0.36 18.92
CA GLY A 331 -11.31 0.04 19.73
C GLY A 331 -10.95 1.03 20.84
N SER A 332 -9.67 1.31 21.08
CA SER A 332 -9.19 2.20 22.13
C SER A 332 -9.05 3.63 21.63
N GLU A 333 -9.78 4.58 22.21
CA GLU A 333 -9.63 6.00 21.87
C GLU A 333 -8.26 6.57 22.29
N GLU A 334 -7.69 6.08 23.40
CA GLU A 334 -6.36 6.47 23.85
C GLU A 334 -5.32 6.05 22.81
N GLN A 335 -5.41 4.83 22.31
CA GLN A 335 -4.51 4.33 21.28
C GLN A 335 -4.70 5.08 19.95
N LEU A 336 -5.92 5.39 19.55
CA LEU A 336 -6.17 6.25 18.38
C LEU A 336 -5.51 7.62 18.54
N ALA A 337 -5.60 8.21 19.73
CA ALA A 337 -4.97 9.49 20.02
C ALA A 337 -3.44 9.43 19.91
N SER A 338 -2.82 8.35 20.40
CA SER A 338 -1.37 8.12 20.29
C SER A 338 -0.90 8.00 18.84
N TYR A 339 -1.76 7.48 17.98
CA TYR A 339 -1.52 7.40 16.53
C TYR A 339 -1.78 8.72 15.78
N ASN A 340 -2.09 9.81 16.49
CA ASN A 340 -2.55 11.05 15.88
C ASN A 340 -3.77 10.85 14.95
N LYS A 341 -4.64 9.90 15.31
CA LYS A 341 -5.85 9.56 14.56
C LYS A 341 -7.07 9.71 15.46
N ARG A 342 -7.71 10.88 15.39
CA ARG A 342 -8.94 11.17 16.14
C ARG A 342 -10.09 11.32 15.17
N TYR A 343 -11.21 10.70 15.46
CA TYR A 343 -12.41 10.77 14.61
C TYR A 343 -13.30 11.98 14.96
N GLY A 344 -13.37 12.35 16.24
CA GLY A 344 -14.25 13.44 16.71
C GLY A 344 -15.72 13.13 16.42
N LEU A 345 -16.17 11.97 16.85
CA LEU A 345 -17.52 11.44 16.59
C LEU A 345 -18.60 12.04 17.51
N HIS A 346 -18.22 12.94 18.43
CA HIS A 346 -19.12 13.56 19.40
C HIS A 346 -19.90 12.51 20.23
N GLU A 347 -21.22 12.35 19.98
CA GLU A 347 -22.09 11.42 20.70
C GLU A 347 -22.14 10.02 20.07
N GLU A 348 -21.61 9.83 18.85
CA GLU A 348 -21.61 8.55 18.16
C GLU A 348 -20.31 7.79 18.41
N THR A 349 -20.40 6.47 18.38
CA THR A 349 -19.22 5.57 18.49
C THR A 349 -18.74 5.12 17.13
N GLN A 350 -17.53 4.53 17.08
CA GLN A 350 -17.07 3.84 15.87
C GLN A 350 -18.07 2.76 15.42
N SER A 351 -18.61 2.02 16.37
CA SER A 351 -19.60 0.97 16.13
C SER A 351 -20.85 1.49 15.45
N ASP A 352 -21.40 2.63 15.88
CA ASP A 352 -22.58 3.24 15.28
C ASP A 352 -22.37 3.55 13.81
N ARG A 353 -21.18 4.08 13.47
CA ARG A 353 -20.82 4.38 12.08
C ARG A 353 -20.63 3.11 11.25
N LEU A 354 -19.95 2.12 11.77
CA LEU A 354 -19.71 0.85 11.07
C LEU A 354 -21.02 0.05 10.88
N LYS A 355 -21.97 0.16 11.83
CA LYS A 355 -23.30 -0.43 11.70
C LYS A 355 -24.05 0.08 10.46
N VAL A 356 -23.83 1.33 10.03
CA VAL A 356 -24.42 1.85 8.79
C VAL A 356 -24.03 0.99 7.58
N LEU A 357 -22.75 0.63 7.45
CA LEU A 357 -22.27 -0.20 6.35
C LEU A 357 -22.89 -1.60 6.41
N ARG A 358 -22.95 -2.20 7.59
CA ARG A 358 -23.55 -3.52 7.79
C ARG A 358 -25.03 -3.52 7.42
N ASP A 359 -25.81 -2.53 7.89
CA ASP A 359 -27.25 -2.40 7.59
C ASP A 359 -27.49 -2.25 6.07
N LEU A 360 -26.58 -1.59 5.36
CA LEU A 360 -26.61 -1.42 3.90
C LEU A 360 -26.04 -2.61 3.13
N GLN A 361 -25.64 -3.68 3.81
CA GLN A 361 -25.00 -4.86 3.22
C GLN A 361 -23.75 -4.46 2.37
N ILE A 362 -22.96 -3.53 2.87
CA ILE A 362 -21.66 -3.17 2.34
C ILE A 362 -20.61 -3.94 3.13
N VAL A 363 -19.76 -4.69 2.45
CA VAL A 363 -18.70 -5.47 3.08
C VAL A 363 -17.66 -4.53 3.69
N ILE A 364 -17.36 -4.73 4.96
CA ILE A 364 -16.32 -3.98 5.68
C ILE A 364 -15.02 -4.77 5.64
N VAL A 365 -13.95 -4.15 5.13
CA VAL A 365 -12.58 -4.62 5.29
C VAL A 365 -11.92 -3.72 6.33
N PRO A 366 -11.81 -4.14 7.59
CA PRO A 366 -11.27 -3.26 8.61
C PRO A 366 -9.74 -3.25 8.57
N GLY A 367 -9.17 -2.06 8.47
CA GLY A 367 -7.78 -1.82 8.82
C GLY A 367 -7.65 -1.81 10.34
N MET A 368 -7.15 -2.90 10.93
CA MET A 368 -6.94 -3.03 12.37
C MET A 368 -5.45 -3.08 12.68
N LEU A 369 -5.05 -2.46 13.78
CA LEU A 369 -3.72 -2.52 14.38
C LEU A 369 -3.89 -3.11 15.80
N MET A 370 -4.15 -4.43 15.85
CA MET A 370 -4.50 -5.13 17.09
C MET A 370 -3.36 -5.07 18.11
N PHE A 371 -2.12 -5.14 17.64
CA PHE A 371 -0.96 -5.27 18.51
C PHE A 371 0.08 -4.18 18.30
N HIS A 372 0.60 -3.67 19.42
CA HIS A 372 1.75 -2.78 19.54
C HIS A 372 2.58 -3.17 20.79
N PRO A 373 3.80 -2.64 21.00
CA PRO A 373 4.70 -3.13 22.07
C PRO A 373 4.08 -3.18 23.48
N ASN A 374 3.30 -2.17 23.84
CA ASN A 374 2.70 -2.01 25.18
C ASN A 374 1.21 -2.31 25.22
N VAL A 375 0.70 -3.09 24.26
CA VAL A 375 -0.73 -3.39 24.20
C VAL A 375 -1.22 -3.99 25.53
N THR A 376 -2.41 -3.58 25.98
CA THR A 376 -3.05 -4.03 27.19
C THR A 376 -4.23 -4.95 26.91
N THR A 377 -4.63 -5.76 27.89
CA THR A 377 -5.83 -6.60 27.78
C THR A 377 -7.08 -5.76 27.50
N THR A 378 -7.18 -4.57 28.11
CA THR A 378 -8.32 -3.65 27.91
C THR A 378 -8.41 -3.20 26.46
N GLU A 379 -7.31 -2.78 25.84
CA GLU A 379 -7.29 -2.36 24.43
C GLU A 379 -7.63 -3.51 23.48
N VAL A 380 -7.08 -4.70 23.76
CA VAL A 380 -7.37 -5.90 22.97
C VAL A 380 -8.85 -6.27 23.06
N ARG A 381 -9.43 -6.21 24.27
CA ARG A 381 -10.86 -6.52 24.48
C ARG A 381 -11.77 -5.50 23.78
N GLN A 382 -11.46 -4.21 23.87
CA GLN A 382 -12.20 -3.17 23.17
C GLN A 382 -12.14 -3.38 21.64
N SER A 383 -10.98 -3.75 21.12
CA SER A 383 -10.82 -4.03 19.70
C SER A 383 -11.56 -5.30 19.26
N LEU A 384 -11.53 -6.36 20.07
CA LEU A 384 -12.29 -7.58 19.80
C LEU A 384 -13.81 -7.32 19.81
N GLN A 385 -14.29 -6.54 20.78
CA GLN A 385 -15.70 -6.14 20.85
C GLN A 385 -16.10 -5.38 19.57
N LEU A 386 -15.27 -4.44 19.12
CA LEU A 386 -15.54 -3.68 17.90
C LEU A 386 -15.57 -4.59 16.66
N ILE A 387 -14.69 -5.61 16.58
CA ILE A 387 -14.72 -6.63 15.53
C ILE A 387 -16.04 -7.39 15.52
N ASP A 388 -16.51 -7.84 16.68
CA ASP A 388 -17.78 -8.54 16.81
C ASP A 388 -18.98 -7.65 16.39
N GLU A 389 -18.95 -6.38 16.76
CA GLU A 389 -19.99 -5.40 16.40
C GLU A 389 -20.00 -5.06 14.92
N MET A 390 -18.83 -5.02 14.25
CA MET A 390 -18.74 -4.85 12.81
C MET A 390 -19.30 -6.02 12.03
N GLY A 391 -19.25 -7.23 12.59
CA GLY A 391 -19.62 -8.46 11.89
C GLY A 391 -18.68 -8.82 10.74
N SER A 392 -17.42 -8.39 10.82
CA SER A 392 -16.40 -8.75 9.85
C SER A 392 -15.75 -10.09 10.23
N GLU A 393 -15.66 -11.02 9.29
CA GLU A 393 -15.12 -12.36 9.49
C GLU A 393 -13.70 -12.53 8.95
N SER A 394 -12.94 -11.44 8.77
CA SER A 394 -11.56 -11.50 8.34
C SER A 394 -10.61 -11.91 9.48
N HIS A 395 -9.86 -12.98 9.32
CA HIS A 395 -8.85 -13.41 10.31
C HIS A 395 -7.74 -12.36 10.49
N TYR A 396 -7.38 -11.66 9.42
CA TYR A 396 -6.28 -10.68 9.40
C TYR A 396 -6.41 -9.62 10.50
N GLN A 397 -7.62 -9.15 10.78
CA GLN A 397 -7.87 -8.14 11.80
C GLN A 397 -7.50 -8.59 13.23
N MET A 398 -7.45 -9.90 13.49
CA MET A 398 -7.19 -10.44 14.85
C MET A 398 -5.69 -10.56 15.16
N TYR A 399 -4.80 -10.63 14.17
CA TYR A 399 -3.37 -10.82 14.42
C TYR A 399 -2.50 -9.69 13.87
N ASN A 400 -3.10 -8.67 13.27
CA ASN A 400 -2.32 -7.61 12.65
C ASN A 400 -1.57 -6.78 13.70
N ARG A 401 -0.28 -6.60 13.43
CA ARG A 401 0.66 -5.83 14.26
C ARG A 401 0.97 -4.51 13.58
N ILE A 402 1.19 -3.46 14.37
CA ILE A 402 1.66 -2.20 13.80
C ILE A 402 3.02 -2.39 13.16
N GLN A 403 3.17 -1.91 11.93
CA GLN A 403 4.41 -1.98 11.17
C GLN A 403 5.21 -0.69 11.31
N LEU A 404 6.54 -0.82 11.33
CA LEU A 404 7.45 0.31 11.42
C LEU A 404 7.94 0.69 10.02
N TYR A 405 7.44 1.82 9.52
CA TYR A 405 7.86 2.35 8.22
C TYR A 405 8.90 3.46 8.42
N PRO A 406 10.14 3.28 7.90
CA PRO A 406 11.18 4.32 7.99
C PRO A 406 10.70 5.67 7.44
N GLY A 407 11.03 6.74 8.15
CA GLY A 407 10.59 8.10 7.81
C GLY A 407 9.29 8.54 8.49
N THR A 408 8.56 7.64 9.16
CA THR A 408 7.35 8.00 9.93
C THR A 408 7.69 8.49 11.35
N PRO A 409 6.81 9.29 11.98
CA PRO A 409 6.99 9.70 13.37
C PRO A 409 7.06 8.52 14.35
N LEU A 410 6.21 7.49 14.15
CA LEU A 410 6.19 6.30 15.00
C LEU A 410 7.50 5.51 14.90
N TYR A 411 8.08 5.40 13.72
CA TYR A 411 9.37 4.74 13.53
C TYR A 411 10.46 5.42 14.36
N ARG A 412 10.55 6.76 14.28
CA ARG A 412 11.52 7.55 15.07
C ARG A 412 11.27 7.40 16.57
N GLU A 413 10.02 7.46 16.99
CA GLU A 413 9.65 7.27 18.41
C GLU A 413 10.13 5.92 18.95
N TYR A 414 9.97 4.84 18.15
CA TYR A 414 10.38 3.51 18.59
C TYR A 414 11.90 3.35 18.57
N GLU A 415 12.62 4.00 17.66
CA GLU A 415 14.07 4.06 17.68
C GLU A 415 14.59 4.80 18.92
N GLU A 416 14.06 5.98 19.21
CA GLU A 416 14.43 6.80 20.39
C GLU A 416 14.16 6.06 21.71
N LYS A 417 13.08 5.28 21.78
CA LYS A 417 12.74 4.45 22.94
C LYS A 417 13.56 3.16 23.05
N GLY A 418 14.35 2.83 22.03
CA GLY A 418 15.07 1.55 21.94
C GLY A 418 14.12 0.36 21.77
N TRP A 419 12.93 0.56 21.19
CA TRP A 419 11.94 -0.50 20.94
C TRP A 419 12.06 -1.10 19.55
N ALA A 420 12.62 -0.37 18.60
CA ALA A 420 12.85 -0.84 17.24
C ALA A 420 14.03 -1.83 17.22
N ILE A 421 13.79 -3.02 16.69
CA ILE A 421 14.78 -4.10 16.55
C ILE A 421 14.98 -4.47 15.08
N GLY A 422 16.10 -5.12 14.78
CA GLY A 422 16.45 -5.51 13.43
C GLY A 422 17.23 -4.43 12.67
N GLU A 423 17.41 -4.66 11.38
CA GLU A 423 18.21 -3.79 10.52
C GLU A 423 17.32 -2.92 9.61
N TRP A 424 17.79 -1.71 9.34
CA TRP A 424 17.17 -0.85 8.36
C TRP A 424 17.16 -1.50 6.96
N PRO A 425 16.09 -1.37 6.17
CA PRO A 425 14.89 -0.58 6.39
C PRO A 425 13.74 -1.34 7.07
N VAL A 426 13.87 -2.63 7.28
CA VAL A 426 12.81 -3.48 7.83
C VAL A 426 13.09 -3.72 9.29
N LYS A 427 12.68 -2.78 10.14
CA LYS A 427 12.70 -2.96 11.59
C LYS A 427 11.37 -3.50 12.07
N ASP A 428 11.42 -4.26 13.15
CA ASP A 428 10.28 -4.76 13.91
C ASP A 428 10.38 -4.27 15.36
N TRP A 429 9.55 -4.79 16.21
CA TRP A 429 9.52 -4.51 17.64
C TRP A 429 9.11 -5.76 18.43
N GLU A 430 9.44 -5.79 19.71
CA GLU A 430 9.08 -6.88 20.61
C GLU A 430 7.95 -6.47 21.56
N PHE A 431 7.10 -7.42 21.89
CA PHE A 431 6.11 -7.25 22.94
C PHE A 431 6.78 -7.04 24.29
N ARG A 432 6.29 -6.08 25.06
CA ARG A 432 6.76 -5.82 26.43
C ARG A 432 6.15 -6.80 27.42
N ASP A 433 4.99 -7.33 27.12
CA ASP A 433 4.34 -8.40 27.90
C ASP A 433 4.42 -9.72 27.08
N PRO A 434 5.11 -10.77 27.60
CA PRO A 434 5.22 -12.05 26.91
C PRO A 434 3.87 -12.73 26.68
N ARG A 435 2.84 -12.42 27.48
CA ARG A 435 1.50 -12.97 27.31
C ARG A 435 0.80 -12.36 26.11
N ALA A 436 1.01 -11.06 25.84
CA ALA A 436 0.55 -10.42 24.61
C ALA A 436 1.17 -11.07 23.36
N LYS A 437 2.47 -11.41 23.44
CA LYS A 437 3.14 -12.18 22.40
C LYS A 437 2.50 -13.56 22.23
N GLY A 438 2.27 -14.29 23.32
CA GLY A 438 1.63 -15.60 23.29
C GLY A 438 0.26 -15.57 22.63
N LEU A 439 -0.58 -14.57 22.95
CA LEU A 439 -1.86 -14.34 22.30
C LEU A 439 -1.69 -14.10 20.79
N SER A 440 -0.81 -13.19 20.41
CA SER A 440 -0.57 -12.85 19.00
C SER A 440 -0.11 -14.07 18.19
N ASP A 441 0.85 -14.84 18.72
CA ASP A 441 1.39 -16.03 18.08
C ASP A 441 0.33 -17.15 17.94
N ALA A 442 -0.47 -17.38 18.98
CA ALA A 442 -1.54 -18.39 18.96
C ALA A 442 -2.63 -18.06 17.93
N VAL A 443 -3.04 -16.80 17.86
CA VAL A 443 -4.07 -16.34 16.89
C VAL A 443 -3.54 -16.44 15.46
N LEU A 444 -2.31 -16.01 15.22
CA LEU A 444 -1.67 -16.14 13.91
C LEU A 444 -1.57 -17.60 13.50
N TRP A 445 -1.12 -18.49 14.43
CA TRP A 445 -1.05 -19.92 14.16
C TRP A 445 -2.41 -20.52 13.81
N ALA A 446 -3.45 -20.18 14.58
CA ALA A 446 -4.81 -20.62 14.29
C ALA A 446 -5.28 -20.16 12.90
N SER A 447 -4.94 -18.91 12.52
CA SER A 447 -5.37 -18.30 11.25
C SER A 447 -4.77 -18.98 10.02
N ILE A 448 -3.58 -19.60 10.12
CA ILE A 448 -2.91 -20.22 8.98
C ILE A 448 -3.20 -21.72 8.84
N GLN A 449 -3.96 -22.32 9.79
CA GLN A 449 -4.36 -23.71 9.68
C GLN A 449 -5.31 -23.90 8.49
N SER A 450 -5.12 -24.99 7.73
CA SER A 450 -5.98 -25.31 6.60
C SER A 450 -7.43 -25.52 7.06
N GLY A 451 -8.36 -24.76 6.50
CA GLY A 451 -9.78 -24.85 6.82
C GLY A 451 -10.20 -24.15 8.11
N ALA A 452 -9.32 -23.41 8.79
CA ALA A 452 -9.70 -22.64 9.96
C ALA A 452 -10.77 -21.60 9.61
N THR A 453 -11.86 -21.59 10.38
CA THR A 453 -12.92 -20.58 10.26
C THR A 453 -12.60 -19.36 11.13
N PHE A 454 -13.26 -18.24 10.85
CA PHE A 454 -13.18 -17.07 11.72
C PHE A 454 -13.55 -17.42 13.18
N GLN A 455 -14.55 -18.26 13.38
CA GLN A 455 -14.99 -18.67 14.73
C GLN A 455 -13.93 -19.52 15.45
N ASP A 456 -13.19 -20.36 14.75
CA ASP A 456 -12.08 -21.15 15.33
C ASP A 456 -10.98 -20.20 15.81
N VAL A 457 -10.57 -19.26 14.97
CA VAL A 457 -9.55 -18.25 15.31
C VAL A 457 -10.02 -17.38 16.48
N ARG A 458 -11.27 -16.92 16.44
CA ARG A 458 -11.86 -16.11 17.51
C ARG A 458 -11.91 -16.86 18.84
N LYS A 459 -12.22 -18.15 18.84
CA LYS A 459 -12.20 -18.99 20.04
C LYS A 459 -10.79 -19.05 20.66
N VAL A 460 -9.77 -19.28 19.87
CA VAL A 460 -8.37 -19.25 20.33
C VAL A 460 -8.04 -17.87 20.91
N PHE A 461 -8.44 -16.81 20.22
CA PHE A 461 -8.22 -15.44 20.68
C PHE A 461 -8.81 -15.20 22.07
N VAL A 462 -10.09 -15.51 22.25
CA VAL A 462 -10.80 -15.31 23.53
C VAL A 462 -10.15 -16.12 24.65
N GLN A 463 -9.83 -17.39 24.41
CA GLN A 463 -9.19 -18.27 25.42
C GLN A 463 -7.85 -17.69 25.92
N HIS A 464 -7.00 -17.21 24.99
CA HIS A 464 -5.71 -16.63 25.36
C HIS A 464 -5.83 -15.25 26.01
N LEU A 465 -6.81 -14.43 25.59
CA LEU A 465 -7.09 -13.15 26.22
C LEU A 465 -7.56 -13.32 27.67
N GLU A 466 -8.49 -14.24 27.91
CA GLU A 466 -8.99 -14.55 29.28
C GLU A 466 -7.87 -15.10 30.16
N ALA A 467 -7.00 -15.95 29.63
CA ALA A 467 -5.84 -16.43 30.38
C ALA A 467 -4.87 -15.29 30.74
N TRP A 468 -4.62 -14.37 29.81
CA TRP A 468 -3.80 -13.19 30.08
C TRP A 468 -4.43 -12.27 31.15
N GLU A 469 -5.72 -12.01 31.09
CA GLU A 469 -6.46 -11.21 32.08
C GLU A 469 -6.41 -11.83 33.48
N ASN A 470 -6.44 -13.16 33.57
CA ASN A 470 -6.39 -13.89 34.84
C ASN A 470 -4.96 -14.21 35.29
N ASN A 471 -3.93 -13.66 34.65
CA ASN A 471 -2.49 -13.92 34.92
C ASN A 471 -2.12 -15.41 34.87
N LEU A 472 -2.79 -16.19 34.02
CA LEU A 472 -2.44 -17.59 33.77
C LEU A 472 -1.32 -17.66 32.74
N ASP A 473 -0.39 -18.62 32.95
CA ASP A 473 0.67 -18.88 31.98
C ASP A 473 0.12 -19.69 30.81
N ILE A 474 0.17 -19.11 29.61
CA ILE A 474 -0.31 -19.72 28.36
C ILE A 474 0.85 -20.15 27.45
N THR A 475 2.08 -20.04 27.94
CA THR A 475 3.29 -20.35 27.13
C THR A 475 3.47 -21.83 26.82
N GLU A 476 2.84 -22.73 27.56
CA GLU A 476 2.94 -24.19 27.34
C GLU A 476 2.35 -24.68 26.01
N HIS A 477 1.55 -23.88 25.33
CA HIS A 477 0.89 -24.25 24.07
C HIS A 477 1.20 -23.27 22.92
N SER A 478 2.18 -22.39 23.09
CA SER A 478 2.58 -21.50 22.01
C SER A 478 3.37 -22.27 20.94
N PRO A 479 2.89 -22.32 19.70
CA PRO A 479 3.66 -22.93 18.61
C PRO A 479 4.96 -22.17 18.41
N PRO A 480 5.99 -22.78 17.81
CA PRO A 480 7.22 -22.09 17.48
C PRO A 480 6.88 -20.86 16.62
N SER A 481 7.49 -19.72 16.94
CA SER A 481 7.30 -18.47 16.19
C SER A 481 7.54 -18.71 14.70
N ILE A 482 6.48 -18.61 13.89
CA ILE A 482 6.53 -18.86 12.45
C ILE A 482 7.11 -17.64 11.72
N PHE A 483 7.03 -16.48 12.36
CA PHE A 483 7.59 -15.23 11.88
C PHE A 483 8.70 -14.74 12.83
N ASP A 484 9.80 -15.46 12.82
CA ASP A 484 11.05 -14.84 13.20
C ASP A 484 11.37 -13.80 12.11
N SER A 485 11.31 -12.50 12.47
CA SER A 485 11.65 -11.40 11.56
C SER A 485 13.05 -11.59 10.95
N ALA A 486 13.95 -12.29 11.65
CA ALA A 486 15.23 -12.74 11.12
C ALA A 486 15.11 -13.78 9.99
N ALA A 487 14.05 -14.58 9.94
CA ALA A 487 13.82 -15.54 8.85
C ALA A 487 13.30 -14.86 7.57
N LEU A 488 12.49 -13.81 7.70
CA LEU A 488 12.05 -12.96 6.58
C LEU A 488 13.21 -12.16 5.97
N GLN A 489 14.15 -11.70 6.81
CA GLN A 489 15.34 -10.96 6.35
C GLN A 489 16.35 -11.86 5.62
N ARG A 490 16.50 -13.13 6.01
CA ARG A 490 17.44 -14.08 5.39
C ARG A 490 16.97 -14.61 4.03
N SER A 491 15.69 -14.50 3.69
CA SER A 491 15.18 -14.99 2.41
C SER A 491 15.47 -14.07 1.22
N GLY A 492 15.91 -12.83 1.45
CA GLY A 492 16.34 -11.89 0.41
C GLY A 492 17.84 -11.88 0.12
N ALA A 493 18.64 -12.58 0.93
CA ALA A 493 20.11 -12.57 0.83
C ALA A 493 20.72 -13.88 0.26
N ALA A 494 19.92 -14.85 -0.16
CA ALA A 494 20.37 -16.11 -0.78
C ALA A 494 19.84 -16.27 -2.21
#